data_367e2ec45d7c254f30b9cfee65ebca20
#
_entry.id   367e2ec45d7c254f30b9cfee65ebca20
#
_cell.length_a   1.000
_cell.length_b   1.000
_cell.length_c   1.000
_cell.angle_alpha   90.00
_cell.angle_beta   90.00
_cell.angle_gamma   90.00
#
_symmetry.space_group_name_H-M   'P 1'
#
loop_
_entity.id
_entity.type
_entity.pdbx_description
1 polymer ?
#
loop_
_entity_poly.entity_id
_entity_poly.type
_entity_poly.pdbx_seq_one_letter_code
_entity_poly.pdbx_strand_id
1 'polypeptide(L)'
;HRTTKKNYVLYIMAIGTGAAITHTLVPPTPGPLAMAENLKFDIGMMIMMGILVSIPCAVAALFYAHWIQQRMDIPMRPVPGEEAASVSQKDVHDLPGLFASLLPIALPVVLISANTIISTLAGSAPAESILHRARATMAILGNPNVALLISAAFALLLYVRQCRPSRDVVGRSIEGALMSAGIIILITSAGGAFGAMLKEAQVGPVIEKMFTGGN
;
A
#
# COMPACT_ATOMS: atom_id res chain seq x y z
N HIS A 1 -17.90 0.79 14.17
CA HIS A 1 -18.36 0.01 15.32
C HIS A 1 -18.75 0.87 16.53
N ARG A 2 -17.96 1.91 16.88
CA ARG A 2 -18.24 2.78 18.06
C ARG A 2 -19.66 3.40 18.02
N THR A 3 -20.16 3.68 16.84
CA THR A 3 -21.53 4.21 16.62
C THR A 3 -22.59 3.12 16.58
N THR A 4 -22.30 2.00 15.95
CA THR A 4 -23.28 0.91 15.74
C THR A 4 -23.25 -0.17 16.83
N LYS A 5 -22.16 -0.28 17.59
CA LYS A 5 -21.88 -1.30 18.63
C LYS A 5 -22.10 -2.75 18.16
N LYS A 6 -22.12 -2.99 16.85
CA LYS A 6 -22.36 -4.30 16.22
C LYS A 6 -21.24 -4.62 15.23
N ASN A 7 -21.07 -5.91 14.95
CA ASN A 7 -20.21 -6.42 13.88
C ASN A 7 -18.72 -6.03 14.01
N TYR A 8 -18.17 -5.97 15.23
CA TYR A 8 -16.79 -5.57 15.47
C TYR A 8 -15.79 -6.47 14.74
N VAL A 9 -15.96 -7.79 14.82
CA VAL A 9 -15.10 -8.78 14.15
C VAL A 9 -15.15 -8.61 12.65
N LEU A 10 -16.35 -8.41 12.08
CA LEU A 10 -16.52 -8.17 10.64
C LEU A 10 -15.72 -6.95 10.17
N TYR A 11 -15.80 -5.82 10.88
CA TYR A 11 -15.05 -4.62 10.49
C TYR A 11 -13.54 -4.81 10.58
N ILE A 12 -13.04 -5.41 11.66
CA ILE A 12 -11.61 -5.70 11.81
C ILE A 12 -11.12 -6.64 10.72
N MET A 13 -11.84 -7.71 10.47
CA MET A 13 -11.49 -8.68 9.44
C MET A 13 -11.54 -8.04 8.06
N ALA A 14 -12.56 -7.26 7.73
CA ALA A 14 -12.69 -6.59 6.44
C ALA A 14 -11.54 -5.59 6.20
N ILE A 15 -11.20 -4.79 7.21
CA ILE A 15 -10.08 -3.84 7.12
C ILE A 15 -8.75 -4.58 7.02
N GLY A 16 -8.52 -5.56 7.90
CA GLY A 16 -7.26 -6.30 7.95
C GLY A 16 -7.01 -7.11 6.66
N THR A 17 -8.03 -7.84 6.19
CA THR A 17 -7.90 -8.62 4.96
C THR A 17 -7.81 -7.73 3.71
N GLY A 18 -8.58 -6.65 3.64
CA GLY A 18 -8.49 -5.68 2.55
C GLY A 18 -7.10 -5.04 2.47
N ALA A 19 -6.56 -4.61 3.61
CA ALA A 19 -5.21 -4.08 3.69
C ALA A 19 -4.15 -5.12 3.30
N ALA A 20 -4.27 -6.37 3.78
CA ALA A 20 -3.34 -7.45 3.44
C ALA A 20 -3.37 -7.80 1.95
N ILE A 21 -4.54 -7.88 1.35
CA ILE A 21 -4.72 -8.19 -0.08
C ILE A 21 -4.07 -7.10 -0.93
N THR A 22 -4.40 -5.82 -0.68
CA THR A 22 -3.83 -4.71 -1.44
C THR A 22 -2.33 -4.57 -1.23
N HIS A 23 -1.85 -4.73 0.00
CA HIS A 23 -0.43 -4.68 0.32
C HIS A 23 0.38 -5.78 -0.38
N THR A 24 -0.22 -6.96 -0.58
CA THR A 24 0.49 -8.11 -1.15
C THR A 24 0.43 -8.14 -2.68
N LEU A 25 -0.65 -7.62 -3.27
CA LEU A 25 -0.92 -7.78 -4.71
C LEU A 25 -0.74 -6.50 -5.53
N VAL A 26 -0.87 -5.32 -4.91
CA VAL A 26 -0.95 -4.06 -5.66
C VAL A 26 0.22 -3.13 -5.33
N PRO A 27 1.05 -2.75 -6.33
CA PRO A 27 1.98 -1.63 -6.16
C PRO A 27 1.26 -0.35 -5.67
N PRO A 28 1.95 0.57 -4.96
CA PRO A 28 3.40 0.72 -4.83
C PRO A 28 4.03 0.08 -3.58
N THR A 29 3.45 -0.96 -3.04
CA THR A 29 4.03 -1.64 -1.88
C THR A 29 5.34 -2.37 -2.24
N PRO A 30 6.30 -2.54 -1.28
CA PRO A 30 7.63 -3.06 -1.58
C PRO A 30 7.63 -4.46 -2.19
N GLY A 31 6.74 -5.35 -1.75
CA GLY A 31 6.64 -6.71 -2.26
C GLY A 31 6.30 -6.79 -3.75
N PRO A 32 5.16 -6.25 -4.17
CA PRO A 32 4.80 -6.16 -5.59
C PRO A 32 5.80 -5.39 -6.45
N LEU A 33 6.43 -4.32 -5.94
CA LEU A 33 7.47 -3.61 -6.68
C LEU A 33 8.69 -4.51 -6.93
N ALA A 34 9.18 -5.20 -5.89
CA ALA A 34 10.29 -6.13 -6.03
C ALA A 34 9.94 -7.30 -6.96
N MET A 35 8.69 -7.78 -6.92
CA MET A 35 8.21 -8.82 -7.84
C MET A 35 8.20 -8.31 -9.29
N ALA A 36 7.66 -7.11 -9.53
CA ALA A 36 7.63 -6.51 -10.87
C ALA A 36 9.05 -6.33 -11.43
N GLU A 37 9.99 -5.88 -10.61
CA GLU A 37 11.39 -5.71 -10.99
C GLU A 37 12.08 -7.05 -11.32
N ASN A 38 11.92 -8.06 -10.47
CA ASN A 38 12.53 -9.38 -10.67
C ASN A 38 11.98 -10.11 -11.89
N LEU A 39 10.68 -9.99 -12.15
CA LEU A 39 10.01 -10.60 -13.30
C LEU A 39 10.10 -9.74 -14.57
N LYS A 40 10.68 -8.52 -14.46
CA LYS A 40 10.71 -7.53 -15.56
C LYS A 40 9.32 -7.21 -16.09
N PHE A 41 8.35 -7.17 -15.19
CA PHE A 41 6.96 -6.86 -15.49
C PHE A 41 6.73 -5.36 -15.43
N ASP A 42 5.89 -4.85 -16.34
CA ASP A 42 5.44 -3.45 -16.27
C ASP A 42 4.62 -3.22 -15.01
N ILE A 43 4.94 -2.13 -14.28
CA ILE A 43 4.31 -1.82 -12.99
C ILE A 43 2.80 -1.56 -13.15
N GLY A 44 2.39 -0.92 -14.26
CA GLY A 44 0.98 -0.70 -14.52
C GLY A 44 0.21 -1.98 -14.83
N MET A 45 0.82 -2.89 -15.58
CA MET A 45 0.28 -4.22 -15.80
C MET A 45 0.15 -4.97 -14.46
N MET A 46 1.17 -4.84 -13.58
CA MET A 46 1.13 -5.41 -12.25
C MET A 46 0.00 -4.84 -11.39
N ILE A 47 -0.26 -3.51 -11.46
CA ILE A 47 -1.39 -2.87 -10.78
C ILE A 47 -2.72 -3.44 -11.29
N MET A 48 -2.91 -3.50 -12.61
CA MET A 48 -4.14 -4.00 -13.20
C MET A 48 -4.42 -5.45 -12.82
N MET A 49 -3.43 -6.32 -12.95
CA MET A 49 -3.56 -7.73 -12.58
C MET A 49 -3.74 -7.91 -11.08
N GLY A 50 -3.03 -7.12 -10.26
CA GLY A 50 -3.17 -7.11 -8.81
C GLY A 50 -4.59 -6.74 -8.38
N ILE A 51 -5.19 -5.71 -8.98
CA ILE A 51 -6.58 -5.31 -8.72
C ILE A 51 -7.54 -6.42 -9.16
N LEU A 52 -7.35 -6.99 -10.35
CA LEU A 52 -8.22 -8.05 -10.87
C LEU A 52 -8.24 -9.27 -9.95
N VAL A 53 -7.07 -9.70 -9.46
CA VAL A 53 -6.94 -10.84 -8.54
C VAL A 53 -7.43 -10.48 -7.13
N SER A 54 -7.30 -9.21 -6.71
CA SER A 54 -7.73 -8.79 -5.38
C SER A 54 -9.27 -8.81 -5.21
N ILE A 55 -10.04 -8.67 -6.29
CA ILE A 55 -11.50 -8.71 -6.23
C ILE A 55 -12.03 -10.06 -5.70
N PRO A 56 -11.74 -11.21 -6.32
CA PRO A 56 -12.19 -12.49 -5.79
C PRO A 56 -11.63 -12.79 -4.41
N CYS A 57 -10.39 -12.38 -4.11
CA CYS A 57 -9.82 -12.51 -2.78
C CYS A 57 -10.59 -11.70 -1.73
N ALA A 58 -10.96 -10.46 -2.05
CA ALA A 58 -11.76 -9.61 -1.17
C ALA A 58 -13.16 -10.19 -0.93
N VAL A 59 -13.81 -10.72 -1.96
CA VAL A 59 -15.10 -11.39 -1.84
C VAL A 59 -15.00 -12.59 -0.90
N ALA A 60 -14.01 -13.46 -1.10
CA ALA A 60 -13.79 -14.62 -0.24
C ALA A 60 -13.49 -14.21 1.21
N ALA A 61 -12.68 -13.17 1.40
CA ALA A 61 -12.35 -12.62 2.72
C ALA A 61 -13.58 -12.05 3.43
N LEU A 62 -14.46 -11.34 2.72
CA LEU A 62 -15.72 -10.82 3.27
C LEU A 62 -16.69 -11.95 3.64
N PHE A 63 -16.79 -12.99 2.84
CA PHE A 63 -17.57 -14.17 3.15
C PHE A 63 -17.07 -14.84 4.45
N TYR A 64 -15.75 -15.04 4.55
CA TYR A 64 -15.14 -15.59 5.74
C TYR A 64 -15.34 -14.70 6.98
N ALA A 65 -15.15 -13.38 6.82
CA ALA A 65 -15.37 -12.41 7.89
C ALA A 65 -16.83 -12.42 8.39
N HIS A 66 -17.79 -12.55 7.48
CA HIS A 66 -19.21 -12.67 7.85
C HIS A 66 -19.49 -13.97 8.57
N TRP A 67 -18.95 -15.09 8.09
CA TRP A 67 -19.11 -16.39 8.71
C TRP A 67 -18.51 -16.44 10.13
N ILE A 68 -17.30 -15.90 10.33
CA ILE A 68 -16.65 -15.89 11.64
C ILE A 68 -17.35 -14.96 12.62
N GLN A 69 -17.89 -13.82 12.13
CA GLN A 69 -18.69 -12.90 12.94
C GLN A 69 -19.93 -13.57 13.55
N GLN A 70 -20.54 -14.52 12.83
CA GLN A 70 -21.69 -15.26 13.35
C GLN A 70 -21.31 -16.28 14.42
N ARG A 71 -20.04 -16.69 14.45
CA ARG A 71 -19.54 -17.70 15.40
C ARG A 71 -18.82 -17.12 16.60
N MET A 72 -18.31 -15.89 16.48
CA MET A 72 -17.49 -15.27 17.50
C MET A 72 -18.06 -13.89 17.87
N ASP A 73 -18.63 -13.78 19.04
CA ASP A 73 -19.04 -12.51 19.62
C ASP A 73 -17.88 -11.95 20.47
N ILE A 74 -16.97 -11.23 19.83
CA ILE A 74 -15.81 -10.62 20.49
C ILE A 74 -16.12 -9.14 20.73
N PRO A 75 -16.21 -8.72 22.01
CA PRO A 75 -16.42 -7.32 22.33
C PRO A 75 -15.17 -6.48 22.00
N MET A 76 -15.39 -5.22 21.63
CA MET A 76 -14.31 -4.27 21.44
C MET A 76 -13.53 -4.07 22.73
N ARG A 77 -12.21 -4.31 22.69
CA ARG A 77 -11.33 -4.02 23.81
C ARG A 77 -10.90 -2.54 23.77
N PRO A 78 -10.93 -1.83 24.90
CA PRO A 78 -10.33 -0.52 24.99
C PRO A 78 -8.82 -0.63 24.73
N VAL A 79 -8.27 0.29 23.93
CA VAL A 79 -6.82 0.33 23.72
C VAL A 79 -6.17 0.87 24.99
N PRO A 80 -5.14 0.21 25.54
CA PRO A 80 -4.42 0.73 26.70
C PRO A 80 -3.88 2.14 26.42
N GLY A 81 -4.27 3.12 27.26
CA GLY A 81 -3.93 4.55 27.09
C GLY A 81 -5.01 5.39 26.41
N GLU A 82 -6.08 4.82 25.89
CA GLU A 82 -7.21 5.57 25.30
C GLU A 82 -8.17 6.15 26.35
N GLU A 83 -8.07 5.74 27.62
CA GLU A 83 -8.85 6.33 28.72
C GLU A 83 -8.47 7.79 29.03
N ALA A 84 -7.25 8.21 28.63
CA ALA A 84 -6.77 9.59 28.78
C ALA A 84 -6.88 10.42 27.49
N ALA A 85 -6.97 9.79 26.35
CA ALA A 85 -7.27 10.42 25.08
C ALA A 85 -8.78 10.25 24.82
N SER A 86 -9.63 10.98 25.56
CA SER A 86 -10.89 11.43 24.97
C SER A 86 -10.49 11.93 23.59
N VAL A 87 -10.83 11.15 22.54
CA VAL A 87 -10.76 11.67 21.17
C VAL A 87 -11.51 12.97 21.25
N SER A 88 -10.78 14.05 21.42
CA SER A 88 -11.32 15.39 21.34
C SER A 88 -12.06 15.34 20.02
N GLN A 89 -13.40 15.36 20.11
CA GLN A 89 -14.22 15.51 18.93
C GLN A 89 -13.82 16.86 18.37
N LYS A 90 -12.75 16.86 17.54
CA LYS A 90 -12.44 18.03 16.74
C LYS A 90 -13.71 18.33 15.98
N ASP A 91 -14.18 19.55 16.12
CA ASP A 91 -15.32 20.01 15.36
C ASP A 91 -15.08 19.67 13.89
N VAL A 92 -16.12 19.18 13.22
CA VAL A 92 -16.05 18.80 11.80
C VAL A 92 -15.52 19.94 10.94
N HIS A 93 -15.67 21.19 11.40
CA HIS A 93 -15.15 22.40 10.77
C HIS A 93 -13.62 22.53 10.82
N ASP A 94 -12.96 21.88 11.77
CA ASP A 94 -11.49 21.89 11.91
C ASP A 94 -10.79 20.76 11.14
N LEU A 95 -11.57 19.92 10.45
CA LEU A 95 -11.02 18.83 9.65
C LEU A 95 -10.66 19.29 8.24
N PRO A 96 -9.61 18.72 7.62
CA PRO A 96 -9.27 19.02 6.22
C PRO A 96 -10.40 18.59 5.31
N GLY A 97 -10.60 19.31 4.22
CA GLY A 97 -11.53 18.89 3.18
C GLY A 97 -11.20 17.48 2.70
N LEU A 98 -12.21 16.70 2.36
CA LEU A 98 -12.09 15.31 1.92
C LEU A 98 -11.05 15.15 0.80
N PHE A 99 -11.06 16.06 -0.19
CA PHE A 99 -10.12 16.04 -1.31
C PHE A 99 -8.67 16.22 -0.84
N ALA A 100 -8.40 17.16 0.04
CA ALA A 100 -7.06 17.40 0.58
C ALA A 100 -6.55 16.20 1.39
N SER A 101 -7.44 15.51 2.10
CA SER A 101 -7.10 14.31 2.89
C SER A 101 -6.84 13.08 2.02
N LEU A 102 -7.54 12.95 0.90
CA LEU A 102 -7.37 11.83 -0.02
C LEU A 102 -6.18 12.01 -0.98
N LEU A 103 -5.80 13.26 -1.24
CA LEU A 103 -4.75 13.58 -2.20
C LEU A 103 -3.41 12.85 -1.92
N PRO A 104 -2.86 12.83 -0.70
CA PRO A 104 -1.62 12.12 -0.42
C PRO A 104 -1.70 10.61 -0.70
N ILE A 105 -2.88 10.04 -0.59
CA ILE A 105 -3.10 8.60 -0.83
C ILE A 105 -3.25 8.31 -2.31
N ALA A 106 -4.01 9.14 -3.02
CA ALA A 106 -4.27 8.97 -4.44
C ALA A 106 -3.08 9.36 -5.33
N LEU A 107 -2.29 10.34 -4.90
CA LEU A 107 -1.23 10.95 -5.70
C LEU A 107 -0.20 9.94 -6.23
N PRO A 108 0.38 9.01 -5.43
CA PRO A 108 1.32 8.04 -5.94
C PRO A 108 0.70 7.13 -6.99
N VAL A 109 -0.53 6.67 -6.74
CA VAL A 109 -1.25 5.78 -7.67
C VAL A 109 -1.48 6.47 -9.00
N VAL A 110 -1.94 7.73 -8.98
CA VAL A 110 -2.18 8.53 -10.18
C VAL A 110 -0.88 8.78 -10.95
N LEU A 111 0.20 9.18 -10.27
CA LEU A 111 1.48 9.46 -10.93
C LEU A 111 2.10 8.21 -11.56
N ILE A 112 2.11 7.08 -10.85
CA ILE A 112 2.64 5.82 -11.35
C ILE A 112 1.80 5.32 -12.54
N SER A 113 0.47 5.32 -12.41
CA SER A 113 -0.42 4.89 -13.48
C SER A 113 -0.32 5.81 -14.71
N ALA A 114 -0.24 7.13 -14.51
CA ALA A 114 -0.06 8.09 -15.60
C ALA A 114 1.27 7.85 -16.35
N ASN A 115 2.36 7.58 -15.63
CA ASN A 115 3.64 7.24 -16.26
C ASN A 115 3.52 5.97 -17.13
N THR A 116 2.86 4.93 -16.63
CA THR A 116 2.65 3.70 -17.39
C THR A 116 1.83 3.95 -18.65
N ILE A 117 0.70 4.66 -18.53
CA ILE A 117 -0.16 4.99 -19.67
C ILE A 117 0.60 5.81 -20.72
N ILE A 118 1.29 6.86 -20.28
CA ILE A 118 2.06 7.74 -21.19
C ILE A 118 3.21 6.99 -21.84
N SER A 119 3.92 6.14 -21.10
CA SER A 119 5.02 5.33 -21.63
C SER A 119 4.54 4.35 -22.70
N THR A 120 3.39 3.74 -22.49
CA THR A 120 2.77 2.79 -23.43
C THR A 120 2.30 3.52 -24.70
N LEU A 121 1.59 4.64 -24.56
CA LEU A 121 1.11 5.43 -25.68
C LEU A 121 2.25 6.09 -26.47
N ALA A 122 3.29 6.58 -25.79
CA ALA A 122 4.46 7.17 -26.42
C ALA A 122 5.30 6.16 -27.21
N GLY A 123 5.27 4.88 -26.82
CA GLY A 123 5.93 3.80 -27.57
C GLY A 123 5.35 3.58 -28.98
N SER A 124 4.10 3.97 -29.20
CA SER A 124 3.39 3.86 -30.48
C SER A 124 3.31 5.21 -31.24
N ALA A 125 3.82 6.30 -30.67
CA ALA A 125 3.68 7.65 -31.22
C ALA A 125 4.95 8.14 -31.93
N PRO A 126 4.84 9.05 -32.94
CA PRO A 126 5.98 9.68 -33.58
C PRO A 126 6.92 10.40 -32.59
N ALA A 127 8.23 10.39 -32.85
CA ALA A 127 9.26 10.95 -31.97
C ALA A 127 9.10 12.45 -31.66
N GLU A 128 8.43 13.20 -32.51
CA GLU A 128 8.18 14.65 -32.33
C GLU A 128 6.88 14.96 -31.56
N SER A 129 6.13 13.95 -31.10
CA SER A 129 4.85 14.16 -30.44
C SER A 129 5.01 14.75 -29.02
N ILE A 130 3.99 15.49 -28.58
CA ILE A 130 3.89 16.02 -27.20
C ILE A 130 4.00 14.87 -26.18
N LEU A 131 3.51 13.68 -26.53
CA LEU A 131 3.61 12.48 -25.71
C LEU A 131 5.07 12.07 -25.45
N HIS A 132 5.96 12.23 -26.43
CA HIS A 132 7.38 11.89 -26.27
C HIS A 132 8.09 12.85 -25.31
N ARG A 133 7.71 14.13 -25.31
CA ARG A 133 8.22 15.12 -24.33
C ARG A 133 7.63 14.86 -22.93
N ALA A 134 6.35 14.55 -22.85
CA ALA A 134 5.69 14.22 -21.60
C ALA A 134 6.28 12.94 -20.95
N ARG A 135 6.74 11.98 -21.76
CA ARG A 135 7.34 10.73 -21.27
C ARG A 135 8.55 10.98 -20.37
N ALA A 136 9.46 11.88 -20.75
CA ALA A 136 10.66 12.16 -19.96
C ALA A 136 10.30 12.74 -18.57
N THR A 137 9.34 13.66 -18.52
CA THR A 137 8.88 14.26 -17.26
C THR A 137 8.12 13.24 -16.41
N MET A 138 7.23 12.45 -17.02
CA MET A 138 6.46 11.44 -16.32
C MET A 138 7.31 10.26 -15.86
N ALA A 139 8.39 9.92 -16.54
CA ALA A 139 9.35 8.91 -16.08
C ALA A 139 10.00 9.29 -14.73
N ILE A 140 10.19 10.59 -14.48
CA ILE A 140 10.70 11.08 -13.18
C ILE A 140 9.56 11.14 -12.15
N LEU A 141 8.47 11.84 -12.44
CA LEU A 141 7.37 12.06 -11.51
C LEU A 141 6.61 10.78 -11.16
N GLY A 142 6.46 9.88 -12.11
CA GLY A 142 5.81 8.58 -11.93
C GLY A 142 6.77 7.46 -11.51
N ASN A 143 8.04 7.78 -11.23
CA ASN A 143 8.90 6.83 -10.53
C ASN A 143 8.30 6.56 -9.14
N PRO A 144 8.11 5.29 -8.74
CA PRO A 144 7.45 4.95 -7.48
C PRO A 144 8.06 5.64 -6.25
N ASN A 145 9.39 5.72 -6.19
CA ASN A 145 10.08 6.35 -5.06
C ASN A 145 9.85 7.87 -5.03
N VAL A 146 9.87 8.51 -6.20
CA VAL A 146 9.64 9.97 -6.32
C VAL A 146 8.17 10.30 -6.03
N ALA A 147 7.25 9.53 -6.58
CA ALA A 147 5.81 9.70 -6.35
C ALA A 147 5.44 9.55 -4.85
N LEU A 148 6.01 8.55 -4.17
CA LEU A 148 5.82 8.35 -2.73
C LEU A 148 6.46 9.48 -1.91
N LEU A 149 7.65 9.97 -2.30
CA LEU A 149 8.30 11.09 -1.63
C LEU A 149 7.50 12.39 -1.74
N ILE A 150 7.00 12.70 -2.94
CA ILE A 150 6.13 13.87 -3.17
C ILE A 150 4.86 13.76 -2.33
N SER A 151 4.25 12.58 -2.29
CA SER A 151 3.06 12.33 -1.49
C SER A 151 3.31 12.51 0.01
N ALA A 152 4.42 11.97 0.52
CA ALA A 152 4.82 12.13 1.90
C ALA A 152 5.08 13.61 2.27
N ALA A 153 5.75 14.36 1.38
CA ALA A 153 5.97 15.80 1.56
C ALA A 153 4.66 16.57 1.59
N PHE A 154 3.70 16.22 0.72
CA PHE A 154 2.38 16.84 0.71
C PHE A 154 1.57 16.51 1.98
N ALA A 155 1.61 15.25 2.44
CA ALA A 155 0.97 14.85 3.70
C ALA A 155 1.55 15.61 4.90
N LEU A 156 2.87 15.74 4.96
CA LEU A 156 3.55 16.50 6.01
C LEU A 156 3.18 17.99 5.97
N LEU A 157 3.14 18.58 4.77
CA LEU A 157 2.72 19.98 4.59
C LEU A 157 1.28 20.20 5.08
N LEU A 158 0.37 19.29 4.72
CA LEU A 158 -1.01 19.33 5.17
C LEU A 158 -1.11 19.23 6.70
N TYR A 159 -0.35 18.30 7.30
CA TYR A 159 -0.29 18.13 8.74
C TYR A 159 0.21 19.40 9.45
N VAL A 160 1.31 19.99 8.97
CA VAL A 160 1.89 21.21 9.55
C VAL A 160 0.94 22.40 9.43
N ARG A 161 0.31 22.57 8.27
CA ARG A 161 -0.65 23.68 8.06
C ARG A 161 -1.89 23.58 8.95
N GLN A 162 -2.39 22.38 9.12
CA GLN A 162 -3.64 22.16 9.81
C GLN A 162 -3.50 22.06 11.33
N CYS A 163 -2.53 21.27 11.80
CA CYS A 163 -2.34 21.05 13.22
C CYS A 163 -1.41 22.09 13.85
N ARG A 164 -0.66 22.86 13.05
CA ARG A 164 0.36 23.82 13.51
C ARG A 164 1.21 23.27 14.65
N PRO A 165 1.74 22.05 14.52
CA PRO A 165 2.48 21.38 15.58
C PRO A 165 3.78 22.13 15.88
N SER A 166 4.31 22.00 17.10
CA SER A 166 5.66 22.47 17.42
C SER A 166 6.71 21.66 16.63
N ARG A 167 7.90 22.22 16.45
CA ARG A 167 9.00 21.54 15.73
C ARG A 167 9.35 20.20 16.34
N ASP A 168 9.29 20.07 17.67
CA ASP A 168 9.57 18.83 18.39
C ASP A 168 8.52 17.75 18.11
N VAL A 169 7.26 18.13 17.93
CA VAL A 169 6.18 17.19 17.57
C VAL A 169 6.36 16.70 16.13
N VAL A 170 6.71 17.60 15.22
CA VAL A 170 7.04 17.22 13.83
C VAL A 170 8.24 16.28 13.79
N GLY A 171 9.32 16.61 14.53
CA GLY A 171 10.50 15.77 14.63
C GLY A 171 10.19 14.37 15.12
N ARG A 172 9.44 14.23 16.21
CA ARG A 172 9.00 12.91 16.72
C ARG A 172 8.11 12.15 15.75
N SER A 173 7.25 12.84 15.01
CA SER A 173 6.39 12.20 13.99
C SER A 173 7.24 11.64 12.84
N ILE A 174 8.24 12.39 12.39
CA ILE A 174 9.18 11.93 11.35
C ILE A 174 10.04 10.77 11.87
N GLU A 175 10.58 10.88 13.10
CA GLU A 175 11.36 9.81 13.73
C GLU A 175 10.52 8.52 13.84
N GLY A 176 9.27 8.60 14.31
CA GLY A 176 8.38 7.45 14.38
C GLY A 176 8.10 6.81 13.01
N ALA A 177 7.94 7.64 11.97
CA ALA A 177 7.78 7.17 10.60
C ALA A 177 9.05 6.47 10.08
N LEU A 178 10.24 7.04 10.33
CA LEU A 178 11.52 6.45 9.95
C LEU A 178 11.80 5.14 10.69
N MET A 179 11.50 5.05 11.98
CA MET A 179 11.60 3.82 12.76
C MET A 179 10.72 2.72 12.19
N SER A 180 9.47 3.04 11.85
CA SER A 180 8.53 2.11 11.21
C SER A 180 9.04 1.66 9.84
N ALA A 181 9.55 2.59 9.02
CA ALA A 181 10.15 2.28 7.73
C ALA A 181 11.38 1.37 7.87
N GLY A 182 12.23 1.61 8.89
CA GLY A 182 13.40 0.78 9.19
C GLY A 182 13.03 -0.68 9.44
N ILE A 183 11.96 -0.92 10.21
CA ILE A 183 11.45 -2.27 10.46
C ILE A 183 10.98 -2.93 9.15
N ILE A 184 10.27 -2.20 8.31
CA ILE A 184 9.80 -2.71 7.01
C ILE A 184 10.99 -3.07 6.11
N ILE A 185 12.00 -2.20 6.04
CA ILE A 185 13.24 -2.45 5.28
C ILE A 185 13.93 -3.72 5.79
N LEU A 186 14.05 -3.88 7.11
CA LEU A 186 14.68 -5.04 7.73
C LEU A 186 13.94 -6.34 7.37
N ILE A 187 12.62 -6.35 7.51
CA ILE A 187 11.78 -7.52 7.18
C ILE A 187 11.89 -7.85 5.69
N THR A 188 11.81 -6.85 4.82
CA THR A 188 11.90 -7.04 3.37
C THR A 188 13.27 -7.57 2.96
N SER A 189 14.34 -7.01 3.55
CA SER A 189 15.72 -7.47 3.30
C SER A 189 15.96 -8.89 3.79
N ALA A 190 15.45 -9.24 4.98
CA ALA A 190 15.53 -10.59 5.51
C ALA A 190 14.77 -11.59 4.62
N GLY A 191 13.57 -11.22 4.14
CA GLY A 191 12.80 -12.02 3.19
C GLY A 191 13.52 -12.19 1.86
N GLY A 192 14.14 -11.14 1.34
CA GLY A 192 14.97 -11.17 0.14
C GLY A 192 16.19 -12.08 0.29
N ALA A 193 16.91 -11.98 1.41
CA ALA A 193 18.05 -12.85 1.72
C ALA A 193 17.62 -14.32 1.82
N PHE A 194 16.51 -14.59 2.49
CA PHE A 194 15.94 -15.93 2.58
C PHE A 194 15.56 -16.49 1.20
N GLY A 195 14.90 -15.67 0.36
CA GLY A 195 14.59 -16.04 -1.03
C GLY A 195 15.83 -16.35 -1.86
N ALA A 196 16.91 -15.57 -1.71
CA ALA A 196 18.18 -15.81 -2.35
C ALA A 196 18.83 -17.13 -1.89
N MET A 197 18.77 -17.44 -0.61
CA MET A 197 19.25 -18.72 -0.05
C MET A 197 18.46 -19.91 -0.60
N LEU A 198 17.14 -19.81 -0.70
CA LEU A 198 16.30 -20.87 -1.30
C LEU A 198 16.63 -21.10 -2.77
N LYS A 199 16.92 -20.03 -3.50
CA LYS A 199 17.36 -20.11 -4.91
C LYS A 199 18.72 -20.79 -5.04
N GLU A 200 19.69 -20.40 -4.20
CA GLU A 200 21.02 -21.00 -4.21
C GLU A 200 20.98 -22.47 -3.78
N ALA A 201 20.14 -22.82 -2.82
CA ALA A 201 19.88 -24.18 -2.38
C ALA A 201 19.11 -25.02 -3.41
N GLN A 202 18.77 -24.47 -4.59
CA GLN A 202 18.09 -25.18 -5.68
C GLN A 202 16.76 -25.84 -5.25
N VAL A 203 16.07 -25.24 -4.27
CA VAL A 203 14.81 -25.81 -3.72
C VAL A 203 13.71 -25.87 -4.79
N GLY A 204 13.64 -24.86 -5.68
CA GLY A 204 12.67 -24.85 -6.79
C GLY A 204 12.76 -26.08 -7.71
N PRO A 205 13.93 -26.36 -8.31
CA PRO A 205 14.13 -27.55 -9.13
C PRO A 205 13.86 -28.89 -8.41
N VAL A 206 14.13 -28.96 -7.10
CA VAL A 206 13.83 -30.18 -6.31
C VAL A 206 12.32 -30.36 -6.20
N ILE A 207 11.57 -29.29 -5.90
CA ILE A 207 10.12 -29.33 -5.83
C ILE A 207 9.52 -29.68 -7.21
N GLU A 208 10.01 -29.06 -8.28
CA GLU A 208 9.56 -29.34 -9.64
C GLU A 208 9.73 -30.83 -9.99
N LYS A 209 10.87 -31.41 -9.67
CA LYS A 209 11.12 -32.85 -9.85
C LYS A 209 10.18 -33.72 -9.04
N MET A 210 9.78 -33.31 -7.85
CA MET A 210 8.81 -34.07 -7.03
C MET A 210 7.41 -34.08 -7.67
N PHE A 211 7.03 -33.03 -8.39
CA PHE A 211 5.72 -32.95 -9.05
C PHE A 211 5.73 -33.47 -10.48
N THR A 212 6.87 -33.40 -11.20
CA THR A 212 7.00 -33.86 -12.58
C THR A 212 7.62 -35.25 -12.69
N GLY A 213 8.30 -35.77 -11.67
CA GLY A 213 9.00 -37.05 -11.64
C GLY A 213 8.14 -38.25 -11.24
N GLY A 214 6.85 -38.21 -11.46
CA GLY A 214 5.90 -39.30 -11.23
C GLY A 214 5.59 -40.10 -12.48
N ASN A 215 6.58 -40.35 -13.38
CA ASN A 215 6.50 -41.35 -14.42
C ASN A 215 7.87 -42.03 -14.61
#